data_1f336f5662f6445e37c716f3273e0731
#
_entry.id   1f336f5662f6445e37c716f3273e0731
#
_cell.length_a   1.000
_cell.length_b   1.000
_cell.length_c   1.000
_cell.angle_alpha   90.00
_cell.angle_beta   90.00
_cell.angle_gamma   90.00
#
_symmetry.space_group_name_H-M   'P 1'
#
loop_
_entity.id
_entity.type
_entity.pdbx_description
1 polymer ?
#
loop_
_entity_poly.entity_id
_entity_poly.type
_entity_poly.pdbx_seq_one_letter_code
_entity_poly.pdbx_strand_id
1 'polypeptide(L)'
;DIYMAVFKLEKAFTKEEIIEYYVNNPCMGGNIYGVQQASQYYFGKDVGDINLVEAAMIAGMFQSPNGYNAYINPNDANARKNTVLYLMKRHGYITDDEYKAGTSVEIKDFLDEGVSSTNEYIGFIDTVVADVIEKTGHNPYDVPMDIYTTMRKDKQDVINNFYKTYKFKDSKIQVGVAVVDVKTGALIAVGAGRNKKGANTLNLATFD
;
A
#
# COMPACT_ATOMS: atom_id res chain seq x y z
N ASP A 1 -28.09 6.76 14.07
CA ASP A 1 -26.88 7.55 13.74
C ASP A 1 -26.59 7.66 12.24
N ILE A 2 -26.76 6.59 11.43
CA ILE A 2 -26.61 6.64 9.97
C ILE A 2 -27.54 7.68 9.34
N TYR A 3 -28.78 7.76 9.81
CA TYR A 3 -29.79 8.73 9.32
C TYR A 3 -29.35 10.19 9.54
N MET A 4 -28.76 10.48 10.71
CA MET A 4 -28.24 11.81 11.02
C MET A 4 -26.96 12.15 10.24
N ALA A 5 -26.11 11.16 9.98
CA ALA A 5 -24.90 11.35 9.17
C ALA A 5 -25.25 11.67 7.72
N VAL A 6 -26.15 10.92 7.10
CA VAL A 6 -26.65 11.17 5.73
C VAL A 6 -27.28 12.55 5.60
N PHE A 7 -28.20 12.92 6.50
CA PHE A 7 -28.86 14.24 6.44
C PHE A 7 -27.92 15.42 6.71
N LYS A 8 -26.86 15.23 7.49
CA LYS A 8 -25.86 16.28 7.73
C LYS A 8 -24.84 16.37 6.61
N LEU A 9 -24.38 15.23 6.07
CA LEU A 9 -23.40 15.21 5.00
C LEU A 9 -23.97 15.78 3.70
N GLU A 10 -25.15 15.33 3.26
CA GLU A 10 -25.78 15.83 2.02
C GLU A 10 -26.19 17.31 2.08
N LYS A 11 -26.28 17.90 3.28
CA LYS A 11 -26.50 19.35 3.44
C LYS A 11 -25.22 20.17 3.44
N ALA A 12 -24.10 19.56 3.83
CA ALA A 12 -22.83 20.24 4.02
C ALA A 12 -21.87 20.06 2.83
N PHE A 13 -22.04 18.96 2.07
CA PHE A 13 -21.13 18.57 1.00
C PHE A 13 -21.92 18.15 -0.25
N THR A 14 -21.33 18.37 -1.41
CA THR A 14 -21.85 17.85 -2.69
C THR A 14 -21.67 16.33 -2.77
N LYS A 15 -22.34 15.66 -3.70
CA LYS A 15 -22.15 14.22 -3.92
C LYS A 15 -20.74 13.88 -4.33
N GLU A 16 -20.11 14.74 -5.12
CA GLU A 16 -18.73 14.62 -5.58
C GLU A 16 -17.76 14.66 -4.39
N GLU A 17 -17.91 15.63 -3.50
CA GLU A 17 -17.11 15.76 -2.28
C GLU A 17 -17.27 14.55 -1.36
N ILE A 18 -18.51 14.05 -1.19
CA ILE A 18 -18.78 12.86 -0.37
C ILE A 18 -18.09 11.62 -0.98
N ILE A 19 -18.15 11.45 -2.30
CA ILE A 19 -17.48 10.35 -3.00
C ILE A 19 -15.97 10.50 -2.86
N GLU A 20 -15.43 11.70 -3.05
CA GLU A 20 -14.00 11.96 -2.90
C GLU A 20 -13.48 11.59 -1.50
N TYR A 21 -14.19 12.01 -0.45
CA TYR A 21 -13.86 11.59 0.92
C TYR A 21 -13.96 10.08 1.11
N TYR A 22 -15.01 9.46 0.55
CA TYR A 22 -15.23 8.03 0.66
C TYR A 22 -14.12 7.21 -0.01
N VAL A 23 -13.66 7.58 -1.21
CA VAL A 23 -12.65 6.81 -1.95
C VAL A 23 -11.21 7.09 -1.50
N ASN A 24 -10.95 8.22 -0.83
CA ASN A 24 -9.62 8.60 -0.38
C ASN A 24 -9.26 8.10 1.03
N ASN A 25 -10.20 7.49 1.75
CA ASN A 25 -9.98 7.07 3.13
C ASN A 25 -9.68 5.56 3.32
N PRO A 26 -10.27 4.61 2.56
CA PRO A 26 -10.07 3.19 2.80
C PRO A 26 -8.65 2.70 2.53
N CYS A 27 -8.23 1.67 3.29
CA CYS A 27 -7.04 0.90 2.98
C CYS A 27 -7.19 0.20 1.62
N MET A 28 -6.14 0.26 0.81
CA MET A 28 -6.04 -0.35 -0.53
C MET A 28 -4.96 -1.44 -0.60
N GLY A 29 -4.67 -2.06 0.55
CA GLY A 29 -3.66 -3.11 0.70
C GLY A 29 -2.35 -2.61 1.32
N GLY A 30 -1.83 -3.35 2.30
CA GLY A 30 -0.67 -2.91 3.06
C GLY A 30 -0.91 -1.58 3.78
N ASN A 31 -0.04 -0.62 3.55
CA ASN A 31 -0.11 0.75 4.11
C ASN A 31 -0.51 1.79 3.05
N ILE A 32 -1.33 1.41 2.08
CA ILE A 32 -1.81 2.28 1.01
C ILE A 32 -3.22 2.71 1.36
N TYR A 33 -3.46 4.00 1.43
CA TYR A 33 -4.76 4.57 1.76
C TYR A 33 -5.25 5.49 0.65
N GLY A 34 -6.51 5.27 0.26
CA GLY A 34 -7.18 6.03 -0.78
C GLY A 34 -6.76 5.68 -2.20
N VAL A 35 -7.63 6.08 -3.14
CA VAL A 35 -7.48 5.70 -4.55
C VAL A 35 -6.30 6.37 -5.24
N GLN A 36 -5.90 7.58 -4.82
CA GLN A 36 -4.75 8.27 -5.39
C GLN A 36 -3.45 7.51 -5.09
N GLN A 37 -3.23 7.13 -3.83
CA GLN A 37 -2.05 6.33 -3.46
C GLN A 37 -2.08 4.94 -4.10
N ALA A 38 -3.26 4.32 -4.18
CA ALA A 38 -3.43 3.04 -4.86
C ALA A 38 -3.07 3.13 -6.35
N SER A 39 -3.53 4.16 -7.05
CA SER A 39 -3.19 4.40 -8.46
C SER A 39 -1.68 4.55 -8.66
N GLN A 40 -1.03 5.37 -7.85
CA GLN A 40 0.44 5.52 -7.87
C GLN A 40 1.16 4.21 -7.56
N TYR A 41 0.67 3.47 -6.56
CA TYR A 41 1.30 2.23 -6.12
C TYR A 41 1.15 1.10 -7.14
N TYR A 42 -0.05 0.88 -7.69
CA TYR A 42 -0.30 -0.25 -8.59
C TYR A 42 0.04 0.06 -10.05
N PHE A 43 -0.03 1.32 -10.47
CA PHE A 43 0.07 1.69 -11.90
C PHE A 43 1.09 2.78 -12.20
N GLY A 44 1.70 3.42 -11.20
CA GLY A 44 2.63 4.53 -11.38
C GLY A 44 1.98 5.78 -11.98
N LYS A 45 0.64 5.91 -11.88
CA LYS A 45 -0.15 6.96 -12.53
C LYS A 45 -0.94 7.79 -11.51
N ASP A 46 -1.28 9.01 -11.92
CA ASP A 46 -2.31 9.79 -11.23
C ASP A 46 -3.68 9.11 -11.37
N VAL A 47 -4.52 9.23 -10.35
CA VAL A 47 -5.86 8.60 -10.37
C VAL A 47 -6.75 9.15 -11.51
N GLY A 48 -6.49 10.37 -11.98
CA GLY A 48 -7.18 10.94 -13.14
C GLY A 48 -6.81 10.29 -14.47
N ASP A 49 -5.68 9.58 -14.54
CA ASP A 49 -5.13 8.98 -15.76
C ASP A 49 -5.37 7.47 -15.87
N ILE A 50 -6.05 6.85 -14.88
CA ILE A 50 -6.34 5.42 -14.91
C ILE A 50 -7.44 5.09 -15.92
N ASN A 51 -7.29 3.92 -16.55
CA ASN A 51 -8.28 3.40 -17.47
C ASN A 51 -9.37 2.57 -16.76
N LEU A 52 -10.38 2.12 -17.52
CA LEU A 52 -11.50 1.33 -17.02
C LEU A 52 -11.04 0.07 -16.26
N VAL A 53 -10.03 -0.64 -16.74
CA VAL A 53 -9.56 -1.90 -16.17
C VAL A 53 -8.84 -1.67 -14.84
N GLU A 54 -8.03 -0.62 -14.79
CA GLU A 54 -7.32 -0.16 -13.60
C GLU A 54 -8.31 0.33 -12.53
N ALA A 55 -9.30 1.12 -12.94
CA ALA A 55 -10.38 1.57 -12.05
C ALA A 55 -11.20 0.40 -11.49
N ALA A 56 -11.53 -0.60 -12.31
CA ALA A 56 -12.24 -1.79 -11.87
C ALA A 56 -11.44 -2.64 -10.87
N MET A 57 -10.11 -2.70 -11.03
CA MET A 57 -9.22 -3.36 -10.06
C MET A 57 -9.25 -2.64 -8.71
N ILE A 58 -9.01 -1.32 -8.69
CA ILE A 58 -9.07 -0.51 -7.45
C ILE A 58 -10.44 -0.64 -6.78
N ALA A 59 -11.54 -0.51 -7.53
CA ALA A 59 -12.89 -0.66 -7.00
C ALA A 59 -13.13 -2.06 -6.39
N GLY A 60 -12.52 -3.08 -6.96
CA GLY A 60 -12.58 -4.44 -6.44
C GLY A 60 -11.93 -4.62 -5.07
N MET A 61 -10.89 -3.85 -4.79
CA MET A 61 -10.09 -3.95 -3.55
C MET A 61 -10.84 -3.46 -2.31
N PHE A 62 -11.86 -2.61 -2.44
CA PHE A 62 -12.66 -2.13 -1.30
C PHE A 62 -13.29 -3.26 -0.46
N GLN A 63 -13.56 -4.42 -1.05
CA GLN A 63 -14.13 -5.56 -0.33
C GLN A 63 -13.11 -6.28 0.55
N SER A 64 -11.89 -6.45 0.08
CA SER A 64 -10.81 -7.16 0.79
C SER A 64 -9.45 -6.66 0.30
N PRO A 65 -8.95 -5.54 0.82
CA PRO A 65 -7.75 -4.87 0.29
C PRO A 65 -6.51 -5.77 0.24
N ASN A 66 -6.27 -6.55 1.29
CA ASN A 66 -5.13 -7.47 1.33
C ASN A 66 -5.39 -8.77 0.54
N GLY A 67 -6.64 -9.25 0.52
CA GLY A 67 -7.03 -10.44 -0.24
C GLY A 67 -6.96 -10.23 -1.76
N TYR A 68 -7.24 -9.02 -2.22
CA TYR A 68 -7.18 -8.65 -3.64
C TYR A 68 -5.96 -7.79 -3.97
N ASN A 69 -4.91 -7.83 -3.15
CA ASN A 69 -3.64 -7.17 -3.49
C ASN A 69 -3.02 -7.83 -4.72
N ALA A 70 -2.89 -7.07 -5.80
CA ALA A 70 -2.49 -7.57 -7.11
C ALA A 70 -1.04 -8.10 -7.16
N TYR A 71 -0.15 -7.60 -6.30
CA TYR A 71 1.23 -8.11 -6.19
C TYR A 71 1.34 -9.40 -5.36
N ILE A 72 0.38 -9.66 -4.45
CA ILE A 72 0.40 -10.81 -3.56
C ILE A 72 -0.50 -11.93 -4.10
N ASN A 73 -1.72 -11.58 -4.53
CA ASN A 73 -2.76 -12.49 -4.97
C ASN A 73 -3.28 -12.12 -6.37
N PRO A 74 -2.45 -12.14 -7.43
CA PRO A 74 -2.82 -11.63 -8.75
C PRO A 74 -4.04 -12.34 -9.36
N ASN A 75 -4.21 -13.63 -9.12
CA ASN A 75 -5.33 -14.40 -9.64
C ASN A 75 -6.67 -13.97 -8.99
N ASP A 76 -6.68 -13.78 -7.67
CA ASP A 76 -7.88 -13.35 -6.95
C ASP A 76 -8.23 -11.90 -7.28
N ALA A 77 -7.22 -11.03 -7.39
CA ALA A 77 -7.38 -9.67 -7.84
C ALA A 77 -7.97 -9.61 -9.27
N ASN A 78 -7.47 -10.46 -10.18
CA ASN A 78 -7.99 -10.53 -11.56
C ASN A 78 -9.45 -11.03 -11.61
N ALA A 79 -9.77 -12.07 -10.85
CA ALA A 79 -11.14 -12.56 -10.74
C ALA A 79 -12.09 -11.48 -10.18
N ARG A 80 -11.62 -10.73 -9.18
CA ARG A 80 -12.38 -9.63 -8.58
C ARG A 80 -12.59 -8.47 -9.55
N LYS A 81 -11.55 -8.04 -10.26
CA LYS A 81 -11.64 -7.06 -11.36
C LYS A 81 -12.72 -7.47 -12.38
N ASN A 82 -12.69 -8.73 -12.83
CA ASN A 82 -13.67 -9.24 -13.79
C ASN A 82 -15.10 -9.22 -13.22
N THR A 83 -15.27 -9.48 -11.91
CA THR A 83 -16.57 -9.35 -11.23
C THR A 83 -17.06 -7.91 -11.24
N VAL A 84 -16.20 -6.92 -11.00
CA VAL A 84 -16.55 -5.50 -11.05
C VAL A 84 -16.96 -5.10 -12.46
N LEU A 85 -16.19 -5.47 -13.48
CA LEU A 85 -16.54 -5.22 -14.89
C LEU A 85 -17.89 -5.85 -15.29
N TYR A 86 -18.15 -7.08 -14.82
CA TYR A 86 -19.45 -7.73 -15.04
C TYR A 86 -20.61 -6.92 -14.42
N LEU A 87 -20.43 -6.45 -13.19
CA LEU A 87 -21.45 -5.63 -12.53
C LEU A 87 -21.65 -4.27 -13.24
N MET A 88 -20.57 -3.62 -13.68
CA MET A 88 -20.66 -2.39 -14.46
C MET A 88 -21.43 -2.60 -15.75
N LYS A 89 -21.18 -3.68 -16.48
CA LYS A 89 -21.95 -4.06 -17.67
C LYS A 89 -23.42 -4.31 -17.32
N ARG A 90 -23.68 -5.13 -16.29
CA ARG A 90 -25.03 -5.49 -15.87
C ARG A 90 -25.87 -4.26 -15.53
N HIS A 91 -25.26 -3.23 -14.96
CA HIS A 91 -25.91 -1.97 -14.61
C HIS A 91 -25.89 -0.91 -15.73
N GLY A 92 -25.36 -1.24 -16.90
CA GLY A 92 -25.36 -0.36 -18.07
C GLY A 92 -24.31 0.75 -18.04
N TYR A 93 -23.31 0.67 -17.18
CA TYR A 93 -22.20 1.64 -17.12
C TYR A 93 -21.17 1.42 -18.21
N ILE A 94 -21.03 0.20 -18.70
CA ILE A 94 -20.15 -0.16 -19.81
C ILE A 94 -20.88 -1.05 -20.82
N THR A 95 -20.40 -1.03 -22.05
CA THR A 95 -20.90 -1.87 -23.15
C THR A 95 -20.38 -3.31 -23.08
N ASP A 96 -20.99 -4.21 -23.87
CA ASP A 96 -20.51 -5.60 -24.03
C ASP A 96 -19.08 -5.67 -24.56
N ASP A 97 -18.71 -4.75 -25.45
CA ASP A 97 -17.38 -4.76 -26.07
C ASP A 97 -16.32 -4.24 -25.10
N GLU A 98 -16.61 -3.23 -24.30
CA GLU A 98 -15.76 -2.76 -23.21
C GLU A 98 -15.57 -3.84 -22.12
N TYR A 99 -16.63 -4.57 -21.79
CA TYR A 99 -16.56 -5.71 -20.87
C TYR A 99 -15.64 -6.81 -21.40
N LYS A 100 -15.82 -7.23 -22.66
CA LYS A 100 -14.98 -8.26 -23.28
C LYS A 100 -13.51 -7.82 -23.35
N ALA A 101 -13.27 -6.59 -23.79
CA ALA A 101 -11.94 -6.02 -23.85
C ALA A 101 -11.30 -5.97 -22.44
N GLY A 102 -12.02 -5.48 -21.42
CA GLY A 102 -11.50 -5.36 -20.06
C GLY A 102 -11.21 -6.71 -19.39
N THR A 103 -12.05 -7.73 -19.65
CA THR A 103 -11.84 -9.07 -19.08
C THR A 103 -10.73 -9.86 -19.76
N SER A 104 -10.34 -9.50 -21.00
CA SER A 104 -9.21 -10.12 -21.71
C SER A 104 -7.85 -9.64 -21.24
N VAL A 105 -7.80 -8.52 -20.49
CA VAL A 105 -6.56 -7.97 -19.94
C VAL A 105 -6.27 -8.57 -18.56
N GLU A 106 -5.12 -9.18 -18.41
CA GLU A 106 -4.64 -9.72 -17.15
C GLU A 106 -4.03 -8.61 -16.28
N ILE A 107 -4.25 -8.67 -14.96
CA ILE A 107 -3.71 -7.66 -14.03
C ILE A 107 -2.20 -7.50 -14.16
N LYS A 108 -1.46 -8.59 -14.30
CA LYS A 108 0.00 -8.59 -14.46
C LYS A 108 0.51 -7.78 -15.65
N ASP A 109 -0.34 -7.52 -16.65
CA ASP A 109 0.06 -6.85 -17.89
C ASP A 109 0.08 -5.32 -17.74
N PHE A 110 -0.49 -4.78 -16.66
CA PHE A 110 -0.57 -3.34 -16.42
C PHE A 110 -0.12 -2.88 -15.03
N LEU A 111 0.33 -3.82 -14.18
CA LEU A 111 0.97 -3.44 -12.92
C LEU A 111 2.29 -2.73 -13.18
N ASP A 112 2.55 -1.67 -12.42
CA ASP A 112 3.83 -0.99 -12.47
C ASP A 112 4.93 -1.88 -11.89
N GLU A 113 5.86 -2.31 -12.75
CA GLU A 113 7.05 -3.05 -12.34
C GLU A 113 7.99 -2.24 -11.43
N GLY A 114 7.90 -0.91 -11.48
CA GLY A 114 8.72 0.02 -10.68
C GLY A 114 8.29 0.11 -9.22
N VAL A 115 7.06 -0.27 -8.89
CA VAL A 115 6.54 -0.31 -7.51
C VAL A 115 6.96 -1.57 -6.74
N SER A 116 7.73 -2.44 -7.34
CA SER A 116 8.72 -3.25 -6.61
C SER A 116 9.78 -2.37 -5.89
N SER A 117 9.71 -1.04 -6.00
CA SER A 117 10.39 -0.11 -5.10
C SER A 117 9.68 -0.12 -3.75
N THR A 118 9.87 -1.18 -3.01
CA THR A 118 9.86 -1.10 -1.56
C THR A 118 10.55 0.21 -1.22
N ASN A 119 9.83 1.11 -0.56
CA ASN A 119 10.47 2.26 0.07
C ASN A 119 11.73 1.71 0.76
N GLU A 120 12.90 2.13 0.33
CA GLU A 120 14.19 1.60 0.81
C GLU A 120 14.30 1.69 2.34
N TYR A 121 13.47 2.52 2.95
CA TYR A 121 13.39 2.77 4.39
C TYR A 121 12.25 2.00 5.08
N ILE A 122 11.52 1.12 4.35
CA ILE A 122 10.33 0.47 4.89
C ILE A 122 10.57 -0.31 6.17
N GLY A 123 11.76 -0.91 6.33
CA GLY A 123 12.13 -1.59 7.57
C GLY A 123 12.20 -0.65 8.77
N PHE A 124 12.73 0.56 8.57
CA PHE A 124 12.74 1.59 9.61
C PHE A 124 11.35 2.16 9.85
N ILE A 125 10.60 2.42 8.78
CA ILE A 125 9.23 2.95 8.86
C ILE A 125 8.32 1.99 9.64
N ASP A 126 8.35 0.70 9.35
CA ASP A 126 7.56 -0.30 10.10
C ASP A 126 7.91 -0.33 11.59
N THR A 127 9.19 -0.16 11.93
CA THR A 127 9.63 -0.06 13.32
C THR A 127 9.07 1.20 14.00
N VAL A 128 9.09 2.33 13.30
CA VAL A 128 8.51 3.59 13.80
C VAL A 128 7.00 3.46 13.99
N VAL A 129 6.30 2.88 13.03
CA VAL A 129 4.84 2.64 13.14
C VAL A 129 4.51 1.78 14.35
N ALA A 130 5.25 0.69 14.56
CA ALA A 130 5.05 -0.18 15.73
C ALA A 130 5.28 0.58 17.04
N ASP A 131 6.36 1.37 17.16
CA ASP A 131 6.68 2.19 18.32
C ASP A 131 5.62 3.27 18.60
N VAL A 132 5.09 3.91 17.55
CA VAL A 132 4.00 4.89 17.68
C VAL A 132 2.73 4.23 18.19
N ILE A 133 2.34 3.08 17.64
CA ILE A 133 1.16 2.33 18.09
C ILE A 133 1.32 1.92 19.57
N GLU A 134 2.49 1.40 19.96
CA GLU A 134 2.78 1.00 21.34
C GLU A 134 2.66 2.19 22.31
N LYS A 135 3.22 3.36 21.93
CA LYS A 135 3.25 4.54 22.80
C LYS A 135 1.95 5.32 22.85
N THR A 136 1.21 5.37 21.76
CA THR A 136 0.03 6.25 21.64
C THR A 136 -1.30 5.50 21.61
N GLY A 137 -1.29 4.19 21.31
CA GLY A 137 -2.48 3.40 21.03
C GLY A 137 -3.14 3.73 19.67
N HIS A 138 -2.54 4.61 18.87
CA HIS A 138 -3.08 5.05 17.59
C HIS A 138 -2.17 4.60 16.44
N ASN A 139 -2.79 4.10 15.37
CA ASN A 139 -2.07 3.80 14.15
C ASN A 139 -1.87 5.11 13.35
N PRO A 140 -0.62 5.48 13.01
CA PRO A 140 -0.34 6.71 12.25
C PRO A 140 -0.92 6.73 10.83
N TYR A 141 -1.36 5.59 10.32
CA TYR A 141 -2.08 5.52 9.05
C TYR A 141 -3.57 5.86 9.19
N ASP A 142 -4.13 5.74 10.40
CA ASP A 142 -5.55 6.02 10.65
C ASP A 142 -5.77 7.42 11.23
N VAL A 143 -4.73 7.97 11.89
CA VAL A 143 -4.79 9.28 12.55
C VAL A 143 -3.68 10.17 12.01
N PRO A 144 -3.99 11.30 11.37
CA PRO A 144 -2.97 12.24 10.90
C PRO A 144 -2.08 12.74 12.03
N MET A 145 -0.76 12.58 11.89
CA MET A 145 0.23 13.03 12.84
C MET A 145 1.59 13.30 12.19
N ASP A 146 2.35 14.23 12.75
CA ASP A 146 3.74 14.46 12.36
C ASP A 146 4.67 13.60 13.21
N ILE A 147 5.49 12.76 12.58
CA ILE A 147 6.39 11.83 13.27
C ILE A 147 7.83 12.23 13.00
N TYR A 148 8.52 12.67 14.03
CA TYR A 148 9.95 12.99 13.98
C TYR A 148 10.77 11.79 14.44
N THR A 149 11.68 11.31 13.61
CA THR A 149 12.43 10.10 13.86
C THR A 149 13.91 10.37 14.13
N THR A 150 14.57 9.40 14.75
CA THR A 150 16.01 9.40 14.98
C THR A 150 16.81 8.81 13.82
N MET A 151 16.18 8.51 12.69
CA MET A 151 16.85 7.90 11.53
C MET A 151 18.00 8.77 11.03
N ARG A 152 19.15 8.15 10.87
CA ARG A 152 20.29 8.72 10.16
C ARG A 152 20.34 8.17 8.74
N LYS A 153 19.94 9.00 7.79
CA LYS A 153 19.86 8.61 6.37
C LYS A 153 21.18 8.04 5.86
N ASP A 154 22.31 8.67 6.21
CA ASP A 154 23.64 8.22 5.84
C ASP A 154 23.94 6.78 6.32
N LYS A 155 23.47 6.39 7.49
CA LYS A 155 23.65 5.04 8.05
C LYS A 155 22.67 4.05 7.45
N GLN A 156 21.43 4.47 7.25
CA GLN A 156 20.42 3.64 6.62
C GLN A 156 20.79 3.29 5.17
N ASP A 157 21.30 4.24 4.42
CA ASP A 157 21.72 4.04 3.02
C ASP A 157 22.89 3.02 2.93
N VAL A 158 23.80 3.00 3.91
CA VAL A 158 24.86 1.97 3.98
C VAL A 158 24.28 0.55 4.14
N ILE A 159 23.28 0.38 5.01
CA ILE A 159 22.61 -0.92 5.20
C ILE A 159 21.87 -1.34 3.92
N ASN A 160 21.13 -0.42 3.32
CA ASN A 160 20.39 -0.68 2.10
C ASN A 160 21.31 -1.09 0.95
N ASN A 161 22.44 -0.37 0.81
CA ASN A 161 23.47 -0.72 -0.17
C ASN A 161 24.12 -2.07 0.10
N PHE A 162 24.39 -2.39 1.37
CA PHE A 162 24.93 -3.71 1.75
C PHE A 162 24.01 -4.83 1.28
N TYR A 163 22.70 -4.74 1.49
CA TYR A 163 21.77 -5.77 1.03
C TYR A 163 21.72 -5.91 -0.49
N LYS A 164 21.93 -4.82 -1.24
CA LYS A 164 21.96 -4.82 -2.71
C LYS A 164 23.25 -5.41 -3.28
N THR A 165 24.39 -5.16 -2.63
CA THR A 165 25.70 -5.42 -3.23
C THR A 165 26.40 -6.66 -2.67
N TYR A 166 26.16 -7.03 -1.41
CA TYR A 166 26.84 -8.14 -0.78
C TYR A 166 26.35 -9.50 -1.32
N LYS A 167 27.31 -10.32 -1.78
CA LYS A 167 27.02 -11.67 -2.27
C LYS A 167 27.04 -12.67 -1.12
N PHE A 168 25.86 -13.04 -0.65
CA PHE A 168 25.72 -14.08 0.36
C PHE A 168 26.01 -15.47 -0.24
N LYS A 169 26.63 -16.35 0.54
CA LYS A 169 26.96 -17.72 0.10
C LYS A 169 25.74 -18.57 -0.23
N ASP A 170 24.59 -18.29 0.44
CA ASP A 170 23.34 -18.99 0.22
C ASP A 170 22.20 -17.94 0.10
N SER A 171 21.29 -18.19 -0.83
CA SER A 171 20.10 -17.34 -1.05
C SER A 171 19.13 -17.37 0.15
N LYS A 172 19.18 -18.41 0.97
CA LYS A 172 18.33 -18.56 2.18
C LYS A 172 18.83 -17.75 3.37
N ILE A 173 20.09 -17.30 3.36
CA ILE A 173 20.64 -16.50 4.47
C ILE A 173 19.92 -15.16 4.52
N GLN A 174 19.33 -14.87 5.69
CA GLN A 174 18.73 -13.58 6.02
C GLN A 174 19.53 -12.92 7.13
N VAL A 175 19.58 -11.59 7.12
CA VAL A 175 20.29 -10.81 8.12
C VAL A 175 19.42 -9.64 8.56
N GLY A 176 19.13 -9.54 9.85
CA GLY A 176 18.57 -8.35 10.49
C GLY A 176 19.68 -7.48 11.05
N VAL A 177 19.55 -6.17 10.96
CA VAL A 177 20.52 -5.21 11.47
C VAL A 177 19.81 -4.09 12.23
N ALA A 178 20.22 -3.83 13.46
CA ALA A 178 19.82 -2.65 14.22
C ALA A 178 21.06 -1.82 14.57
N VAL A 179 21.04 -0.53 14.27
CA VAL A 179 22.12 0.40 14.60
C VAL A 179 21.64 1.40 15.62
N VAL A 180 22.29 1.41 16.77
CA VAL A 180 21.92 2.25 17.92
C VAL A 180 23.05 3.23 18.21
N ASP A 181 22.72 4.49 18.47
CA ASP A 181 23.65 5.49 18.95
C ASP A 181 24.00 5.20 20.41
N VAL A 182 25.26 4.93 20.69
CA VAL A 182 25.72 4.49 22.03
C VAL A 182 25.61 5.58 23.11
N LYS A 183 25.50 6.85 22.71
CA LYS A 183 25.41 7.96 23.67
C LYS A 183 23.96 8.24 24.05
N THR A 184 23.03 8.08 23.14
CA THR A 184 21.63 8.43 23.33
C THR A 184 20.70 7.22 23.47
N GLY A 185 21.16 6.03 23.08
CA GLY A 185 20.32 4.83 22.98
C GLY A 185 19.35 4.85 21.79
N ALA A 186 19.40 5.89 20.94
CA ALA A 186 18.47 6.04 19.84
C ALA A 186 18.74 5.05 18.72
N LEU A 187 17.70 4.41 18.18
CA LEU A 187 17.75 3.58 16.98
C LEU A 187 17.92 4.48 15.77
N ILE A 188 19.03 4.38 15.04
CA ILE A 188 19.38 5.31 13.96
C ILE A 188 19.32 4.70 12.57
N ALA A 189 19.33 3.36 12.46
CA ALA A 189 19.12 2.65 11.19
C ALA A 189 18.65 1.22 11.45
N VAL A 190 17.85 0.66 10.52
CA VAL A 190 17.28 -0.69 10.60
C VAL A 190 17.41 -1.40 9.26
N GLY A 191 17.98 -2.60 9.29
CA GLY A 191 17.99 -3.53 8.18
C GLY A 191 17.04 -4.70 8.45
N ALA A 192 15.88 -4.65 7.85
CA ALA A 192 14.78 -5.59 8.11
C ALA A 192 14.93 -6.96 7.43
N GLY A 193 15.97 -7.16 6.62
CA GLY A 193 16.23 -8.38 5.87
C GLY A 193 16.33 -8.14 4.36
N ARG A 194 17.04 -9.01 3.66
CA ARG A 194 17.29 -8.92 2.20
C ARG A 194 16.03 -8.98 1.34
N ASN A 195 15.05 -9.76 1.80
CA ASN A 195 13.84 -10.06 1.03
C ASN A 195 12.63 -9.29 1.55
N LYS A 196 12.85 -8.26 2.37
CA LYS A 196 11.75 -7.44 2.82
C LYS A 196 11.15 -6.67 1.64
N LYS A 197 9.94 -7.04 1.27
CA LYS A 197 9.16 -6.41 0.22
C LYS A 197 7.85 -5.90 0.81
N GLY A 198 7.69 -4.59 0.82
CA GLY A 198 6.49 -3.94 1.31
C GLY A 198 6.41 -3.79 2.83
N ALA A 199 5.45 -3.00 3.25
CA ALA A 199 5.12 -2.73 4.65
C ALA A 199 4.48 -3.96 5.34
N ASN A 200 4.57 -3.98 6.67
CA ASN A 200 3.99 -5.04 7.51
C ASN A 200 4.43 -6.48 7.18
N THR A 201 5.52 -6.66 6.46
CA THR A 201 6.16 -7.97 6.31
C THR A 201 7.20 -8.19 7.42
N LEU A 202 7.63 -9.43 7.63
CA LEU A 202 8.58 -9.79 8.68
C LEU A 202 9.79 -8.84 8.71
N ASN A 203 10.02 -8.20 9.84
CA ASN A 203 11.19 -7.37 10.12
C ASN A 203 12.16 -8.14 11.02
N LEU A 204 13.22 -8.65 10.44
CA LEU A 204 14.20 -9.49 11.17
C LEU A 204 15.05 -8.74 12.20
N ALA A 205 15.02 -7.41 12.18
CA ALA A 205 15.75 -6.60 13.16
C ALA A 205 14.97 -6.38 14.47
N THR A 206 13.63 -6.56 14.43
CA THR A 206 12.72 -6.30 15.55
C THR A 206 11.84 -7.52 15.89
N PHE A 207 12.13 -8.67 15.30
CA PHE A 207 11.39 -9.91 15.55
C PHE A 207 11.92 -10.56 16.84
N ASP A 208 11.00 -10.86 17.79
CA ASP A 208 11.20 -11.67 18.98
C ASP A 208 10.85 -13.13 18.73
#